data_62de9f7998882fb12de5d2aef4f1090c
#
_entry.id   62de9f7998882fb12de5d2aef4f1090c
#
_cell.length_a   1.000
_cell.length_b   1.000
_cell.length_c   1.000
_cell.angle_alpha   90.00
_cell.angle_beta   90.00
_cell.angle_gamma   90.00
#
_symmetry.space_group_name_H-M   'P 1'
#
loop_
_entity.id
_entity.type
_entity.pdbx_description
1 polymer ?
#
loop_
_entity_poly.entity_id
_entity_poly.type
_entity_poly.pdbx_seq_one_letter_code
_entity_poly.pdbx_strand_id
1 'polypeptide(L)'
;MTLEQWVITIFGASFFVGVWYAFPMVNTVTDVWAFGGGVLRAIEAHTLLPGYGVAYGTLSFYQNYVAMVVALAGSIPFFGFDITALKTALILNPSYSLIVPRIVSALTSVALLILVYRFLKTHIQGAEWRLALIMLTFGSVLTTLLVRSGKMWMLSILLIVVSFIYLYRAITEELERGQLGWMSFTSIMTAFLAASNFLFAGLFLINIPILLFVFWRTPAVFRRLVAMVAVGMAVFLGFFALNAGNVVEQASGFVMQFFVSNSAGASVQASLTVFESLIVNVRQAVESFPLLLLALIPAVYAGIRSKTLFLLALLYSALYIIAVSVVFRADHGLTLNVRHIAPVGFFLLFLLASFKPPSRLVSRVFFVVGLAVYMYTIVLLSIPTTYNRAYDYIVERYGDAEIRIDEHVFEFTLPTNKASYALYAPASCGSACQHTQALSSDISFRPLVVTSDSDLLAHTDVPAADLIIVEREVINCTPLIHFDNGVADVFDIDINLGRMLMPSFYQIQQLGKDIYIYEAGGCSVDP
;
A
#
# COMPACT_ATOMS: atom_id res chain seq x y z
N MET A 1 21.61 -24.06 9.06
CA MET A 1 20.96 -22.77 9.34
C MET A 1 21.07 -22.49 10.83
N THR A 2 21.39 -21.25 11.23
CA THR A 2 21.34 -20.82 12.63
C THR A 2 19.89 -20.59 13.07
N LEU A 3 19.63 -20.55 14.37
CA LEU A 3 18.30 -20.23 14.91
C LEU A 3 17.77 -18.89 14.36
N GLU A 4 18.63 -17.89 14.28
CA GLU A 4 18.31 -16.58 13.71
C GLU A 4 17.83 -16.69 12.25
N GLN A 5 18.52 -17.48 11.43
CA GLN A 5 18.12 -17.71 10.03
C GLN A 5 16.78 -18.44 9.92
N TRP A 6 16.51 -19.39 10.82
CA TRP A 6 15.21 -20.05 10.88
C TRP A 6 14.09 -19.08 11.21
N VAL A 7 14.28 -18.21 12.22
CA VAL A 7 13.29 -17.16 12.57
C VAL A 7 13.02 -16.26 11.37
N ILE A 8 14.05 -15.78 10.67
CA ILE A 8 13.89 -14.92 9.49
C ILE A 8 13.15 -15.64 8.35
N THR A 9 13.45 -16.93 8.13
CA THR A 9 12.79 -17.73 7.09
C THR A 9 11.31 -17.92 7.40
N ILE A 10 10.96 -18.32 8.62
CA ILE A 10 9.57 -18.49 9.05
C ILE A 10 8.83 -17.16 9.00
N PHE A 11 9.46 -16.08 9.45
CA PHE A 11 8.89 -14.75 9.39
C PHE A 11 8.63 -14.28 7.94
N GLY A 12 9.59 -14.50 7.03
CA GLY A 12 9.39 -14.20 5.62
C GLY A 12 8.28 -15.06 4.98
N ALA A 13 8.19 -16.34 5.34
CA ALA A 13 7.11 -17.23 4.88
C ALA A 13 5.73 -16.76 5.38
N SER A 14 5.66 -16.20 6.59
CA SER A 14 4.40 -15.71 7.15
C SER A 14 3.83 -14.47 6.43
N PHE A 15 4.60 -13.80 5.54
CA PHE A 15 4.10 -12.72 4.70
C PHE A 15 3.00 -13.15 3.72
N PHE A 16 2.94 -14.43 3.41
CA PHE A 16 1.90 -15.01 2.55
C PHE A 16 0.61 -15.34 3.31
N VAL A 17 0.64 -15.38 4.64
CA VAL A 17 -0.58 -15.60 5.44
C VAL A 17 -1.44 -14.35 5.39
N GLY A 18 -2.73 -14.50 5.05
CA GLY A 18 -3.68 -13.40 4.93
C GLY A 18 -3.63 -12.65 3.60
N VAL A 19 -2.90 -13.12 2.56
CA VAL A 19 -2.99 -12.52 1.22
C VAL A 19 -4.40 -12.62 0.61
N TRP A 20 -5.22 -13.53 1.12
CA TRP A 20 -6.62 -13.74 0.74
C TRP A 20 -7.62 -12.93 1.56
N TYR A 21 -7.14 -12.06 2.49
CA TYR A 21 -8.06 -11.32 3.36
C TYR A 21 -9.10 -10.56 2.54
N ALA A 22 -10.31 -10.49 3.12
CA ALA A 22 -11.48 -9.85 2.53
C ALA A 22 -11.97 -10.41 1.18
N PHE A 23 -11.42 -11.55 0.68
CA PHE A 23 -12.04 -12.20 -0.46
C PHE A 23 -13.45 -12.70 -0.08
N PRO A 24 -14.42 -12.64 -1.01
CA PRO A 24 -14.35 -12.28 -2.43
C PRO A 24 -14.48 -10.77 -2.73
N MET A 25 -14.47 -9.91 -1.75
CA MET A 25 -14.64 -8.47 -1.95
C MET A 25 -13.48 -7.86 -2.73
N VAL A 26 -13.79 -6.92 -3.62
CA VAL A 26 -12.83 -6.46 -4.62
C VAL A 26 -12.14 -5.18 -4.18
N ASN A 27 -12.82 -4.26 -3.53
CA ASN A 27 -12.31 -2.91 -3.31
C ASN A 27 -11.89 -2.63 -1.86
N THR A 28 -11.56 -3.66 -1.11
CA THR A 28 -11.17 -3.56 0.31
C THR A 28 -9.86 -2.83 0.57
N VAL A 29 -9.05 -2.64 -0.45
CA VAL A 29 -7.84 -1.80 -0.41
C VAL A 29 -7.94 -0.82 -1.57
N THR A 30 -8.10 0.46 -1.26
CA THR A 30 -8.21 1.53 -2.25
C THR A 30 -7.14 1.41 -3.34
N ASP A 31 -7.51 1.47 -4.61
CA ASP A 31 -6.65 1.39 -5.81
C ASP A 31 -5.91 0.06 -6.02
N VAL A 32 -6.14 -1.01 -5.24
CA VAL A 32 -5.48 -2.29 -5.50
C VAL A 32 -5.93 -2.88 -6.84
N TRP A 33 -7.16 -2.61 -7.25
CA TRP A 33 -7.70 -3.02 -8.54
C TRP A 33 -6.86 -2.52 -9.72
N ALA A 34 -6.17 -1.38 -9.59
CA ALA A 34 -5.30 -0.85 -10.63
C ALA A 34 -4.15 -1.82 -10.99
N PHE A 35 -3.62 -2.54 -10.01
CA PHE A 35 -2.52 -3.48 -10.19
C PHE A 35 -2.97 -4.92 -10.53
N GLY A 36 -4.23 -5.25 -10.28
CA GLY A 36 -4.84 -6.52 -10.70
C GLY A 36 -5.68 -6.34 -11.98
N GLY A 37 -6.82 -5.72 -11.86
CA GLY A 37 -7.75 -5.48 -12.97
C GLY A 37 -7.16 -4.61 -14.09
N GLY A 38 -6.39 -3.56 -13.75
CA GLY A 38 -5.71 -2.71 -14.74
C GLY A 38 -4.68 -3.48 -15.57
N VAL A 39 -3.95 -4.43 -14.95
CA VAL A 39 -3.02 -5.32 -15.65
C VAL A 39 -3.76 -6.30 -16.55
N LEU A 40 -4.86 -6.91 -16.07
CA LEU A 40 -5.68 -7.81 -16.89
C LEU A 40 -6.23 -7.12 -18.13
N ARG A 41 -6.71 -5.88 -17.99
CA ARG A 41 -7.18 -5.08 -19.12
C ARG A 41 -6.08 -4.80 -20.15
N ALA A 42 -4.87 -4.50 -19.68
CA ALA A 42 -3.75 -4.29 -20.59
C ALA A 42 -3.38 -5.57 -21.34
N ILE A 43 -3.42 -6.73 -20.68
CA ILE A 43 -3.21 -8.04 -21.31
C ILE A 43 -4.29 -8.30 -22.36
N GLU A 44 -5.56 -8.07 -22.04
CA GLU A 44 -6.68 -8.27 -22.97
C GLU A 44 -6.60 -7.32 -24.16
N ALA A 45 -6.21 -6.06 -23.92
CA ALA A 45 -6.02 -5.05 -24.97
C ALA A 45 -4.72 -5.24 -25.77
N HIS A 46 -3.94 -6.29 -25.50
CA HIS A 46 -2.64 -6.57 -26.12
C HIS A 46 -1.67 -5.37 -26.08
N THR A 47 -1.70 -4.61 -24.98
CA THR A 47 -0.86 -3.43 -24.80
C THR A 47 0.09 -3.58 -23.62
N LEU A 48 1.25 -2.97 -23.73
CA LEU A 48 2.20 -2.83 -22.61
C LEU A 48 2.09 -1.45 -21.93
N LEU A 49 1.15 -0.61 -22.37
CA LEU A 49 1.00 0.73 -21.81
C LEU A 49 0.13 0.66 -20.52
N PRO A 50 0.57 1.26 -19.41
CA PRO A 50 -0.18 1.28 -18.16
C PRO A 50 -1.40 2.22 -18.16
N GLY A 51 -1.89 2.59 -19.35
CA GLY A 51 -2.85 3.65 -19.62
C GLY A 51 -4.26 3.51 -19.03
N TYR A 52 -4.55 2.47 -18.27
CA TYR A 52 -5.90 2.23 -17.76
C TYR A 52 -6.00 2.50 -16.24
N GLY A 53 -5.81 3.76 -15.86
CA GLY A 53 -6.10 4.21 -14.49
C GLY A 53 -4.95 4.00 -13.49
N VAL A 54 -3.75 3.66 -13.96
CA VAL A 54 -2.55 3.59 -13.12
C VAL A 54 -1.72 4.84 -13.33
N ALA A 55 -2.09 5.89 -12.63
CA ALA A 55 -1.39 7.17 -12.73
C ALA A 55 0.00 7.15 -12.05
N TYR A 56 0.25 6.16 -11.21
CA TYR A 56 1.50 5.97 -10.47
C TYR A 56 1.85 4.48 -10.41
N GLY A 57 3.10 4.17 -10.06
CA GLY A 57 3.53 2.78 -9.90
C GLY A 57 3.84 2.09 -11.24
N THR A 58 4.36 2.82 -12.23
CA THR A 58 4.67 2.28 -13.55
C THR A 58 5.56 1.03 -13.49
N LEU A 59 6.60 1.03 -12.64
CA LEU A 59 7.45 -0.14 -12.47
C LEU A 59 6.70 -1.30 -11.81
N SER A 60 5.85 -1.01 -10.81
CA SER A 60 4.98 -2.01 -10.17
C SER A 60 3.96 -2.57 -11.15
N PHE A 61 3.45 -1.76 -12.09
CA PHE A 61 2.60 -2.25 -13.16
C PHE A 61 3.31 -3.34 -13.97
N TYR A 62 4.54 -3.10 -14.44
CA TYR A 62 5.29 -4.10 -15.21
C TYR A 62 5.66 -5.32 -14.39
N GLN A 63 6.00 -5.15 -13.11
CA GLN A 63 6.23 -6.28 -12.20
C GLN A 63 4.98 -7.17 -12.10
N ASN A 64 3.82 -6.57 -11.92
CA ASN A 64 2.54 -7.29 -11.84
C ASN A 64 2.11 -7.84 -13.20
N TYR A 65 2.40 -7.14 -14.30
CA TYR A 65 2.10 -7.62 -15.65
C TYR A 65 2.81 -8.95 -15.93
N VAL A 66 4.11 -9.01 -15.68
CA VAL A 66 4.89 -10.25 -15.86
C VAL A 66 4.36 -11.36 -14.95
N ALA A 67 4.11 -11.07 -13.68
CA ALA A 67 3.58 -12.04 -12.72
C ALA A 67 2.19 -12.53 -13.12
N MET A 68 1.32 -11.65 -13.61
CA MET A 68 -0.03 -11.99 -14.08
C MET A 68 0.02 -12.91 -15.32
N VAL A 69 0.87 -12.59 -16.30
CA VAL A 69 1.07 -13.44 -17.48
C VAL A 69 1.51 -14.84 -17.06
N VAL A 70 2.47 -14.94 -16.12
CA VAL A 70 2.93 -16.24 -15.60
C VAL A 70 1.80 -16.98 -14.87
N ALA A 71 1.04 -16.27 -14.03
CA ALA A 71 -0.08 -16.85 -13.28
C ALA A 71 -1.20 -17.34 -14.22
N LEU A 72 -1.57 -16.55 -15.22
CA LEU A 72 -2.58 -16.93 -16.23
C LEU A 72 -2.11 -18.14 -17.02
N ALA A 73 -0.88 -18.13 -17.53
CA ALA A 73 -0.33 -19.28 -18.26
C ALA A 73 -0.29 -20.54 -17.41
N GLY A 74 0.10 -20.41 -16.13
CA GLY A 74 0.08 -21.53 -15.17
C GLY A 74 -1.33 -22.01 -14.81
N SER A 75 -2.35 -21.16 -14.97
CA SER A 75 -3.76 -21.52 -14.68
C SER A 75 -4.46 -22.25 -15.84
N ILE A 76 -4.03 -22.05 -17.08
CA ILE A 76 -4.67 -22.63 -18.27
C ILE A 76 -4.90 -24.15 -18.16
N PRO A 77 -3.94 -24.98 -17.70
CA PRO A 77 -4.15 -26.42 -17.57
C PRO A 77 -5.30 -26.80 -16.62
N PHE A 78 -5.53 -26.01 -15.56
CA PHE A 78 -6.60 -26.24 -14.59
C PHE A 78 -8.00 -25.99 -15.17
N PHE A 79 -8.07 -25.25 -16.27
CA PHE A 79 -9.30 -25.00 -17.04
C PHE A 79 -9.36 -25.85 -18.31
N GLY A 80 -8.66 -26.99 -18.38
CA GLY A 80 -8.68 -27.89 -19.52
C GLY A 80 -8.15 -27.27 -20.82
N PHE A 81 -7.25 -26.30 -20.73
CA PHE A 81 -6.75 -25.49 -21.84
C PHE A 81 -7.82 -24.59 -22.50
N ASP A 82 -8.95 -24.39 -21.84
CA ASP A 82 -10.00 -23.49 -22.32
C ASP A 82 -9.78 -22.08 -21.75
N ILE A 83 -9.33 -21.17 -22.61
CA ILE A 83 -9.11 -19.76 -22.27
C ILE A 83 -10.44 -19.06 -21.96
N THR A 84 -11.54 -19.47 -22.60
CA THR A 84 -12.87 -18.89 -22.36
C THR A 84 -13.36 -19.24 -20.95
N ALA A 85 -13.17 -20.48 -20.52
CA ALA A 85 -13.49 -20.90 -19.16
C ALA A 85 -12.67 -20.13 -18.11
N LEU A 86 -11.36 -19.93 -18.36
CA LEU A 86 -10.51 -19.11 -17.48
C LEU A 86 -10.99 -17.64 -17.41
N LYS A 87 -11.29 -17.03 -18.56
CA LYS A 87 -11.84 -15.66 -18.60
C LYS A 87 -13.15 -15.55 -17.84
N THR A 88 -14.06 -16.49 -18.06
CA THR A 88 -15.36 -16.56 -17.36
C THR A 88 -15.16 -16.65 -15.84
N ALA A 89 -14.24 -17.50 -15.38
CA ALA A 89 -13.95 -17.63 -13.96
C ALA A 89 -13.41 -16.32 -13.34
N LEU A 90 -12.55 -15.58 -14.06
CA LEU A 90 -12.05 -14.28 -13.61
C LEU A 90 -13.11 -13.19 -13.61
N ILE A 91 -14.07 -13.24 -14.53
CA ILE A 91 -15.20 -12.32 -14.57
C ILE A 91 -16.15 -12.58 -13.40
N LEU A 92 -16.44 -13.84 -13.12
CA LEU A 92 -17.32 -14.22 -12.02
C LEU A 92 -16.69 -13.97 -10.64
N ASN A 93 -15.37 -14.06 -10.55
CA ASN A 93 -14.61 -13.86 -9.31
C ASN A 93 -13.47 -12.88 -9.52
N PRO A 94 -13.75 -11.58 -9.68
CA PRO A 94 -12.75 -10.56 -9.99
C PRO A 94 -11.70 -10.41 -8.89
N SER A 95 -12.01 -10.80 -7.65
CA SER A 95 -11.05 -10.82 -6.53
C SER A 95 -9.83 -11.72 -6.80
N TYR A 96 -9.95 -12.74 -7.65
CA TYR A 96 -8.79 -13.58 -8.02
C TYR A 96 -7.70 -12.79 -8.74
N SER A 97 -8.07 -11.72 -9.44
CA SER A 97 -7.10 -10.82 -10.05
C SER A 97 -6.21 -10.09 -9.03
N LEU A 98 -6.65 -10.01 -7.77
CA LEU A 98 -5.93 -9.31 -6.70
C LEU A 98 -4.92 -10.20 -5.98
N ILE A 99 -5.04 -11.53 -6.10
CA ILE A 99 -4.14 -12.45 -5.41
C ILE A 99 -2.71 -12.35 -5.95
N VAL A 100 -2.57 -12.16 -7.26
CA VAL A 100 -1.25 -12.06 -7.92
C VAL A 100 -0.48 -10.82 -7.43
N PRO A 101 -1.02 -9.59 -7.47
CA PRO A 101 -0.34 -8.43 -6.92
C PRO A 101 0.01 -8.56 -5.44
N ARG A 102 -0.85 -9.21 -4.65
CA ARG A 102 -0.60 -9.45 -3.22
C ARG A 102 0.56 -10.41 -2.98
N ILE A 103 0.63 -11.49 -3.75
CA ILE A 103 1.78 -12.42 -3.73
C ILE A 103 3.05 -11.70 -4.18
N VAL A 104 3.00 -10.90 -5.23
CA VAL A 104 4.14 -10.11 -5.72
C VAL A 104 4.62 -9.13 -4.64
N SER A 105 3.71 -8.47 -3.94
CA SER A 105 4.04 -7.59 -2.82
C SER A 105 4.70 -8.36 -1.66
N ALA A 106 4.20 -9.55 -1.31
CA ALA A 106 4.80 -10.41 -0.30
C ALA A 106 6.20 -10.89 -0.70
N LEU A 107 6.40 -11.34 -1.96
CA LEU A 107 7.72 -11.73 -2.48
C LEU A 107 8.71 -10.56 -2.45
N THR A 108 8.29 -9.37 -2.86
CA THR A 108 9.09 -8.15 -2.79
C THR A 108 9.48 -7.84 -1.35
N SER A 109 8.58 -8.06 -0.40
CA SER A 109 8.82 -7.87 1.03
C SER A 109 9.81 -8.90 1.59
N VAL A 110 9.78 -10.14 1.11
CA VAL A 110 10.80 -11.15 1.45
C VAL A 110 12.18 -10.71 0.95
N ALA A 111 12.27 -10.19 -0.26
CA ALA A 111 13.53 -9.66 -0.79
C ALA A 111 14.04 -8.49 0.06
N LEU A 112 13.15 -7.57 0.45
CA LEU A 112 13.47 -6.46 1.35
C LEU A 112 13.94 -6.95 2.73
N LEU A 113 13.25 -7.94 3.30
CA LEU A 113 13.61 -8.55 4.58
C LEU A 113 15.03 -9.15 4.53
N ILE A 114 15.34 -9.90 3.47
CA ILE A 114 16.68 -10.51 3.29
C ILE A 114 17.75 -9.42 3.16
N LEU A 115 17.48 -8.37 2.41
CA LEU A 115 18.41 -7.24 2.23
C LEU A 115 18.68 -6.54 3.57
N VAL A 116 17.62 -6.18 4.29
CA VAL A 116 17.72 -5.52 5.60
C VAL A 116 18.43 -6.42 6.62
N TYR A 117 18.08 -7.71 6.67
CA TYR A 117 18.73 -8.68 7.56
C TYR A 117 20.25 -8.76 7.27
N ARG A 118 20.64 -8.88 6.00
CA ARG A 118 22.06 -8.90 5.60
C ARG A 118 22.79 -7.63 6.03
N PHE A 119 22.17 -6.46 5.82
CA PHE A 119 22.73 -5.18 6.26
C PHE A 119 22.90 -5.13 7.78
N LEU A 120 21.87 -5.48 8.54
CA LEU A 120 21.93 -5.46 10.00
C LEU A 120 22.97 -6.45 10.53
N LYS A 121 23.14 -7.62 9.88
CA LYS A 121 24.13 -8.63 10.28
C LYS A 121 25.56 -8.12 10.20
N THR A 122 25.86 -7.24 9.25
CA THR A 122 27.20 -6.62 9.14
C THR A 122 27.39 -5.46 10.12
N HIS A 123 26.29 -4.82 10.56
CA HIS A 123 26.37 -3.60 11.37
C HIS A 123 26.06 -3.80 12.86
N ILE A 124 25.36 -4.85 13.24
CA ILE A 124 24.94 -5.08 14.63
C ILE A 124 25.49 -6.41 15.13
N GLN A 125 26.19 -6.37 16.28
CA GLN A 125 26.75 -7.56 16.95
C GLN A 125 25.68 -8.15 17.80
N GLY A 126 24.67 -8.52 17.80
CA GLY A 126 23.66 -9.09 18.72
C GLY A 126 22.46 -9.60 17.94
N ALA A 127 22.26 -10.90 17.90
CA ALA A 127 21.15 -11.50 17.17
C ALA A 127 19.79 -11.01 17.70
N GLU A 128 19.66 -10.91 19.02
CA GLU A 128 18.43 -10.48 19.68
C GLU A 128 17.99 -9.07 19.24
N TRP A 129 18.96 -8.12 19.16
CA TRP A 129 18.65 -6.76 18.74
C TRP A 129 18.32 -6.67 17.25
N ARG A 130 19.03 -7.42 16.40
CA ARG A 130 18.70 -7.50 14.96
C ARG A 130 17.28 -8.03 14.74
N LEU A 131 16.93 -9.11 15.42
CA LEU A 131 15.59 -9.69 15.35
C LEU A 131 14.52 -8.74 15.89
N ALA A 132 14.81 -8.04 16.99
CA ALA A 132 13.91 -7.03 17.54
C ALA A 132 13.63 -5.93 16.52
N LEU A 133 14.67 -5.33 15.92
CA LEU A 133 14.50 -4.28 14.92
C LEU A 133 13.71 -4.75 13.70
N ILE A 134 13.96 -5.96 13.22
CA ILE A 134 13.20 -6.55 12.11
C ILE A 134 11.73 -6.72 12.50
N MET A 135 11.45 -7.28 13.68
CA MET A 135 10.07 -7.46 14.16
C MET A 135 9.35 -6.13 14.34
N LEU A 136 10.01 -5.13 14.93
CA LEU A 136 9.41 -3.80 15.13
C LEU A 136 9.09 -3.08 13.82
N THR A 137 9.88 -3.32 12.76
CA THR A 137 9.69 -2.65 11.46
C THR A 137 8.70 -3.41 10.57
N PHE A 138 9.01 -4.67 10.26
CA PHE A 138 8.18 -5.48 9.37
C PHE A 138 6.91 -6.01 10.06
N GLY A 139 6.95 -6.19 11.36
CA GLY A 139 5.81 -6.60 12.19
C GLY A 139 4.94 -5.44 12.67
N SER A 140 5.30 -4.18 12.34
CA SER A 140 4.38 -3.05 12.58
C SER A 140 3.10 -3.25 11.78
N VAL A 141 1.97 -2.77 12.31
CA VAL A 141 0.67 -2.91 11.68
C VAL A 141 0.71 -2.38 10.25
N LEU A 142 1.21 -1.15 10.06
CA LEU A 142 1.29 -0.52 8.74
C LEU A 142 2.09 -1.38 7.75
N THR A 143 3.31 -1.83 8.11
CA THR A 143 4.12 -2.63 7.19
C THR A 143 3.46 -3.98 6.91
N THR A 144 2.87 -4.63 7.91
CA THR A 144 2.15 -5.91 7.77
C THR A 144 1.01 -5.81 6.77
N LEU A 145 0.27 -4.70 6.78
CA LEU A 145 -0.79 -4.41 5.82
C LEU A 145 -0.23 -4.15 4.41
N LEU A 146 0.81 -3.32 4.30
CA LEU A 146 1.40 -2.98 3.00
C LEU A 146 2.03 -4.18 2.30
N VAL A 147 2.61 -5.12 3.06
CA VAL A 147 3.12 -6.40 2.55
C VAL A 147 2.05 -7.17 1.77
N ARG A 148 0.79 -7.07 2.17
CA ARG A 148 -0.37 -7.80 1.61
C ARG A 148 -1.26 -6.94 0.72
N SER A 149 -0.94 -5.67 0.55
CA SER A 149 -1.80 -4.73 -0.16
C SER A 149 -1.89 -4.97 -1.66
N GLY A 150 -0.89 -5.62 -2.26
CA GLY A 150 -0.79 -5.77 -3.72
C GLY A 150 -0.47 -4.48 -4.47
N LYS A 151 -0.12 -3.40 -3.73
CA LYS A 151 0.20 -2.09 -4.31
C LYS A 151 1.69 -1.90 -4.52
N MET A 152 2.05 -0.76 -5.09
CA MET A 152 3.43 -0.35 -5.40
C MET A 152 4.34 -0.14 -4.19
N TRP A 153 3.80 -0.12 -2.97
CA TRP A 153 4.50 0.36 -1.76
C TRP A 153 5.75 -0.45 -1.45
N MET A 154 5.64 -1.77 -1.44
CA MET A 154 6.77 -2.62 -1.04
C MET A 154 7.91 -2.58 -2.07
N LEU A 155 7.61 -2.45 -3.36
CA LEU A 155 8.64 -2.24 -4.38
C LEU A 155 9.30 -0.86 -4.23
N SER A 156 8.53 0.19 -3.99
CA SER A 156 9.07 1.52 -3.74
C SER A 156 10.00 1.54 -2.52
N ILE A 157 9.58 0.92 -1.41
CA ILE A 157 10.38 0.82 -0.18
C ILE A 157 11.65 -0.01 -0.44
N LEU A 158 11.56 -1.13 -1.16
CA LEU A 158 12.73 -1.93 -1.53
C LEU A 158 13.76 -1.07 -2.29
N LEU A 159 13.34 -0.36 -3.31
CA LEU A 159 14.22 0.50 -4.12
C LEU A 159 14.85 1.63 -3.30
N ILE A 160 14.06 2.26 -2.44
CA ILE A 160 14.51 3.30 -1.49
C ILE A 160 15.57 2.74 -0.55
N VAL A 161 15.31 1.59 0.06
CA VAL A 161 16.23 0.95 1.01
C VAL A 161 17.51 0.48 0.31
N VAL A 162 17.42 -0.09 -0.90
CA VAL A 162 18.59 -0.42 -1.72
C VAL A 162 19.40 0.85 -1.97
N SER A 163 18.78 1.91 -2.45
CA SER A 163 19.44 3.18 -2.73
C SER A 163 20.18 3.74 -1.52
N PHE A 164 19.54 3.71 -0.34
CA PHE A 164 20.12 4.15 0.92
C PHE A 164 21.30 3.29 1.36
N ILE A 165 21.17 1.97 1.36
CA ILE A 165 22.22 1.04 1.79
C ILE A 165 23.47 1.19 0.90
N TYR A 166 23.27 1.27 -0.41
CA TYR A 166 24.39 1.40 -1.34
C TYR A 166 25.03 2.78 -1.30
N LEU A 167 24.28 3.85 -1.03
CA LEU A 167 24.85 5.16 -0.72
C LEU A 167 25.74 5.09 0.54
N TYR A 168 25.20 4.55 1.63
CA TYR A 168 25.92 4.44 2.88
C TYR A 168 27.24 3.65 2.68
N ARG A 169 27.20 2.53 2.00
CA ARG A 169 28.39 1.72 1.70
C ARG A 169 29.39 2.45 0.82
N ALA A 170 28.92 3.15 -0.21
CA ALA A 170 29.79 3.93 -1.09
C ALA A 170 30.56 5.05 -0.35
N ILE A 171 29.98 5.58 0.74
CA ILE A 171 30.58 6.66 1.53
C ILE A 171 31.51 6.13 2.64
N THR A 172 31.19 4.96 3.21
CA THR A 172 31.83 4.48 4.45
C THR A 172 32.82 3.35 4.26
N GLU A 173 32.69 2.55 3.21
CA GLU A 173 33.59 1.42 2.96
C GLU A 173 34.81 1.87 2.16
N GLU A 174 35.99 1.36 2.52
CA GLU A 174 37.23 1.50 1.71
C GLU A 174 37.12 0.53 0.51
N LEU A 175 36.58 1.03 -0.58
CA LEU A 175 36.28 0.23 -1.75
C LEU A 175 37.32 0.44 -2.86
N GLU A 176 37.63 -0.62 -3.58
CA GLU A 176 38.32 -0.50 -4.85
C GLU A 176 37.52 0.34 -5.85
N ARG A 177 38.19 0.99 -6.80
CA ARG A 177 37.52 1.89 -7.78
C ARG A 177 36.36 1.21 -8.54
N GLY A 178 36.46 -0.08 -8.82
CA GLY A 178 35.40 -0.86 -9.48
C GLY A 178 34.19 -1.07 -8.58
N GLN A 179 34.42 -1.44 -7.33
CA GLN A 179 33.36 -1.64 -6.32
C GLN A 179 32.65 -0.32 -5.99
N LEU A 180 33.41 0.77 -5.81
CA LEU A 180 32.85 2.09 -5.60
C LEU A 180 31.95 2.52 -6.76
N GLY A 181 32.41 2.28 -8.01
CA GLY A 181 31.59 2.55 -9.20
C GLY A 181 30.28 1.78 -9.20
N TRP A 182 30.32 0.49 -8.87
CA TRP A 182 29.12 -0.35 -8.79
C TRP A 182 28.17 0.08 -7.68
N MET A 183 28.68 0.39 -6.48
CA MET A 183 27.86 0.84 -5.35
C MET A 183 27.15 2.16 -5.67
N SER A 184 27.89 3.14 -6.20
CA SER A 184 27.33 4.42 -6.60
C SER A 184 26.30 4.28 -7.73
N PHE A 185 26.57 3.44 -8.73
CA PHE A 185 25.64 3.13 -9.80
C PHE A 185 24.33 2.55 -9.26
N THR A 186 24.42 1.54 -8.39
CA THR A 186 23.25 0.90 -7.79
C THR A 186 22.43 1.91 -6.97
N SER A 187 23.08 2.76 -6.17
CA SER A 187 22.41 3.81 -5.41
C SER A 187 21.65 4.79 -6.31
N ILE A 188 22.29 5.28 -7.38
CA ILE A 188 21.69 6.24 -8.30
C ILE A 188 20.56 5.60 -9.10
N MET A 189 20.78 4.43 -9.69
CA MET A 189 19.78 3.75 -10.52
C MET A 189 18.54 3.38 -9.72
N THR A 190 18.70 2.85 -8.50
CA THR A 190 17.54 2.51 -7.66
C THR A 190 16.79 3.74 -7.16
N ALA A 191 17.45 4.90 -6.99
CA ALA A 191 16.78 6.17 -6.72
C ALA A 191 15.90 6.62 -7.90
N PHE A 192 16.42 6.54 -9.13
CA PHE A 192 15.63 6.84 -10.33
C PHE A 192 14.48 5.85 -10.54
N LEU A 193 14.70 4.56 -10.33
CA LEU A 193 13.65 3.54 -10.40
C LEU A 193 12.58 3.76 -9.32
N ALA A 194 12.98 4.13 -8.11
CA ALA A 194 12.05 4.48 -7.05
C ALA A 194 11.19 5.70 -7.43
N ALA A 195 11.81 6.75 -8.00
CA ALA A 195 11.12 7.93 -8.50
C ALA A 195 10.15 7.61 -9.64
N SER A 196 10.51 6.67 -10.55
CA SER A 196 9.65 6.20 -11.63
C SER A 196 8.45 5.41 -11.13
N ASN A 197 8.58 4.74 -9.98
CA ASN A 197 7.51 3.96 -9.38
C ASN A 197 6.62 4.81 -8.46
N PHE A 198 7.23 5.76 -7.76
CA PHE A 198 6.54 6.65 -6.85
C PHE A 198 7.24 8.02 -6.84
N LEU A 199 6.57 9.03 -7.37
CA LEU A 199 7.19 10.33 -7.65
C LEU A 199 7.85 10.96 -6.39
N PHE A 200 7.27 10.78 -5.21
CA PHE A 200 7.85 11.28 -3.94
C PHE A 200 9.16 10.59 -3.56
N ALA A 201 9.40 9.38 -4.07
CA ALA A 201 10.70 8.76 -3.96
C ALA A 201 11.78 9.48 -4.78
N GLY A 202 11.40 10.45 -5.62
CA GLY A 202 12.33 11.40 -6.26
C GLY A 202 13.18 12.17 -5.27
N LEU A 203 12.75 12.30 -4.01
CA LEU A 203 13.58 12.85 -2.94
C LEU A 203 14.91 12.07 -2.78
N PHE A 204 14.92 10.77 -3.06
CA PHE A 204 16.13 9.94 -2.96
C PHE A 204 17.17 10.24 -4.05
N LEU A 205 16.80 11.04 -5.05
CA LEU A 205 17.77 11.63 -5.98
C LEU A 205 18.78 12.57 -5.29
N ILE A 206 18.54 12.94 -4.01
CA ILE A 206 19.54 13.62 -3.16
C ILE A 206 20.82 12.80 -2.99
N ASN A 207 20.78 11.48 -3.25
CA ASN A 207 21.98 10.65 -3.30
C ASN A 207 22.98 11.15 -4.34
N ILE A 208 22.50 11.76 -5.42
CA ILE A 208 23.32 12.29 -6.52
C ILE A 208 24.22 13.43 -6.02
N PRO A 209 23.68 14.55 -5.49
CA PRO A 209 24.52 15.63 -4.97
C PRO A 209 25.40 15.17 -3.81
N ILE A 210 24.95 14.25 -2.96
CA ILE A 210 25.79 13.70 -1.88
C ILE A 210 27.01 12.99 -2.48
N LEU A 211 26.84 12.08 -3.43
CA LEU A 211 27.92 11.35 -4.09
C LEU A 211 28.83 12.30 -4.88
N LEU A 212 28.27 13.24 -5.62
CA LEU A 212 29.05 14.25 -6.35
C LEU A 212 29.87 15.12 -5.39
N PHE A 213 29.31 15.50 -4.26
CA PHE A 213 30.02 16.28 -3.22
C PHE A 213 31.15 15.47 -2.57
N VAL A 214 30.90 14.20 -2.22
CA VAL A 214 31.93 13.33 -1.60
C VAL A 214 33.10 13.07 -2.57
N PHE A 215 32.82 12.87 -3.86
CA PHE A 215 33.81 12.48 -4.86
C PHE A 215 34.24 13.62 -5.80
N TRP A 216 33.88 14.88 -5.55
CA TRP A 216 34.19 16.01 -6.43
C TRP A 216 35.69 16.20 -6.68
N ARG A 217 36.54 15.85 -5.69
CA ARG A 217 38.01 15.92 -5.78
C ARG A 217 38.64 14.76 -6.54
N THR A 218 37.85 13.78 -6.98
CA THR A 218 38.31 12.60 -7.70
C THR A 218 37.77 12.63 -9.14
N PRO A 219 38.43 13.32 -10.09
CA PRO A 219 37.86 13.63 -11.41
C PRO A 219 37.40 12.41 -12.20
N ALA A 220 38.09 11.26 -12.06
CA ALA A 220 37.71 10.03 -12.74
C ALA A 220 36.41 9.43 -12.20
N VAL A 221 36.19 9.47 -10.88
CA VAL A 221 34.95 9.01 -10.24
C VAL A 221 33.82 10.00 -10.55
N PHE A 222 34.08 11.29 -10.44
CA PHE A 222 33.09 12.33 -10.72
C PHE A 222 32.53 12.21 -12.14
N ARG A 223 33.38 12.08 -13.18
CA ARG A 223 32.93 11.88 -14.57
C ARG A 223 32.06 10.64 -14.73
N ARG A 224 32.41 9.53 -14.06
CA ARG A 224 31.58 8.32 -14.08
C ARG A 224 30.23 8.54 -13.41
N LEU A 225 30.18 9.24 -12.28
CA LEU A 225 28.92 9.59 -11.61
C LEU A 225 28.01 10.41 -12.51
N VAL A 226 28.55 11.41 -13.20
CA VAL A 226 27.76 12.22 -14.16
C VAL A 226 27.19 11.34 -15.28
N ALA A 227 27.99 10.41 -15.84
CA ALA A 227 27.48 9.46 -16.83
C ALA A 227 26.39 8.54 -16.26
N MET A 228 26.52 8.05 -15.02
CA MET A 228 25.51 7.24 -14.35
C MET A 228 24.20 8.02 -14.11
N VAL A 229 24.30 9.29 -13.77
CA VAL A 229 23.13 10.18 -13.63
C VAL A 229 22.43 10.34 -14.99
N ALA A 230 23.18 10.53 -16.08
CA ALA A 230 22.60 10.63 -17.41
C ALA A 230 21.85 9.34 -17.81
N VAL A 231 22.42 8.16 -17.52
CA VAL A 231 21.76 6.87 -17.76
C VAL A 231 20.51 6.72 -16.88
N GLY A 232 20.60 7.04 -15.58
CA GLY A 232 19.47 7.00 -14.67
C GLY A 232 18.33 7.93 -15.09
N MET A 233 18.67 9.14 -15.54
CA MET A 233 17.70 10.09 -16.08
C MET A 233 17.04 9.56 -17.35
N ALA A 234 17.80 8.95 -18.26
CA ALA A 234 17.25 8.33 -19.47
C ALA A 234 16.26 7.19 -19.13
N VAL A 235 16.57 6.36 -18.14
CA VAL A 235 15.67 5.31 -17.64
C VAL A 235 14.41 5.93 -17.04
N PHE A 236 14.54 6.96 -16.21
CA PHE A 236 13.41 7.67 -15.62
C PHE A 236 12.51 8.28 -16.68
N LEU A 237 13.10 8.99 -17.64
CA LEU A 237 12.35 9.60 -18.74
C LEU A 237 11.70 8.55 -19.65
N GLY A 238 12.32 7.37 -19.83
CA GLY A 238 11.72 6.24 -20.54
C GLY A 238 10.44 5.75 -19.85
N PHE A 239 10.48 5.51 -18.54
CA PHE A 239 9.29 5.12 -17.76
C PHE A 239 8.23 6.24 -17.73
N PHE A 240 8.67 7.50 -17.63
CA PHE A 240 7.78 8.65 -17.72
C PHE A 240 7.08 8.71 -19.08
N ALA A 241 7.80 8.53 -20.19
CA ALA A 241 7.23 8.56 -21.53
C ALA A 241 6.20 7.45 -21.76
N LEU A 242 6.42 6.25 -21.21
CA LEU A 242 5.47 5.13 -21.29
C LEU A 242 4.15 5.41 -20.56
N ASN A 243 4.14 6.34 -19.62
CA ASN A 243 2.96 6.71 -18.80
C ASN A 243 2.70 8.23 -18.80
N ALA A 244 3.18 8.94 -19.80
CA ALA A 244 3.21 10.41 -19.81
C ALA A 244 1.82 11.04 -19.60
N GLY A 245 0.77 10.50 -20.24
CA GLY A 245 -0.60 11.00 -20.11
C GLY A 245 -1.05 11.04 -18.64
N ASN A 246 -0.97 9.91 -17.96
CA ASN A 246 -1.39 9.78 -16.57
C ASN A 246 -0.49 10.59 -15.61
N VAL A 247 0.83 10.61 -15.87
CA VAL A 247 1.76 11.38 -15.02
C VAL A 247 1.55 12.88 -15.20
N VAL A 248 1.31 13.35 -16.41
CA VAL A 248 1.01 14.77 -16.67
C VAL A 248 -0.33 15.16 -16.04
N GLU A 249 -1.36 14.33 -16.16
CA GLU A 249 -2.66 14.57 -15.53
C GLU A 249 -2.53 14.66 -14.00
N GLN A 250 -1.83 13.71 -13.38
CA GLN A 250 -1.57 13.77 -11.94
C GLN A 250 -0.69 14.93 -11.53
N ALA A 251 0.40 15.19 -12.25
CA ALA A 251 1.27 16.32 -11.96
C ALA A 251 0.52 17.64 -12.11
N SER A 252 -0.33 17.78 -13.13
CA SER A 252 -1.18 18.96 -13.29
C SER A 252 -2.20 19.07 -12.17
N GLY A 253 -2.82 17.96 -11.76
CA GLY A 253 -3.71 17.91 -10.61
C GLY A 253 -3.02 18.36 -9.31
N PHE A 254 -1.82 17.85 -9.04
CA PHE A 254 -1.02 18.28 -7.89
C PHE A 254 -0.59 19.75 -7.98
N VAL A 255 -0.12 20.20 -9.14
CA VAL A 255 0.25 21.60 -9.37
C VAL A 255 -0.98 22.51 -9.22
N MET A 256 -2.10 22.13 -9.79
CA MET A 256 -3.36 22.87 -9.65
C MET A 256 -3.82 22.92 -8.18
N GLN A 257 -3.79 21.80 -7.44
CA GLN A 257 -4.08 21.79 -6.01
C GLN A 257 -3.12 22.69 -5.22
N PHE A 258 -1.85 22.72 -5.60
CA PHE A 258 -0.84 23.56 -4.95
C PHE A 258 -1.05 25.06 -5.21
N PHE A 259 -1.44 25.44 -6.44
CA PHE A 259 -1.59 26.85 -6.84
C PHE A 259 -3.02 27.36 -6.71
N VAL A 260 -4.04 26.54 -6.93
CA VAL A 260 -5.47 26.94 -6.93
C VAL A 260 -6.06 26.97 -5.51
N SER A 261 -5.50 26.24 -4.55
CA SER A 261 -5.95 26.34 -3.15
C SER A 261 -5.77 27.76 -2.54
N ASN A 262 -5.09 28.64 -3.24
CA ASN A 262 -4.92 30.07 -2.85
C ASN A 262 -5.85 31.04 -3.57
N SER A 263 -6.69 30.57 -4.52
CA SER A 263 -7.63 31.42 -5.27
C SER A 263 -9.05 30.90 -5.18
N ALA A 264 -9.78 31.52 -4.29
CA ALA A 264 -11.23 31.77 -4.26
C ALA A 264 -12.22 30.67 -4.71
N GLY A 265 -13.03 30.18 -3.79
CA GLY A 265 -14.48 30.09 -4.03
C GLY A 265 -15.04 28.75 -4.49
N ALA A 266 -14.29 27.66 -4.52
CA ALA A 266 -14.89 26.33 -4.61
C ALA A 266 -14.92 25.70 -3.22
N SER A 267 -15.94 24.88 -2.96
CA SER A 267 -16.09 24.05 -1.74
C SER A 267 -14.98 23.00 -1.65
N VAL A 268 -13.74 23.46 -1.63
CA VAL A 268 -12.53 22.67 -1.47
C VAL A 268 -12.39 22.39 0.02
N GLN A 269 -12.34 21.12 0.38
CA GLN A 269 -11.85 20.68 1.67
C GLN A 269 -10.65 21.53 2.07
N ALA A 270 -10.70 22.14 3.25
CA ALA A 270 -9.70 23.10 3.71
C ALA A 270 -8.30 22.49 3.57
N SER A 271 -7.46 23.11 2.73
CA SER A 271 -6.08 22.68 2.57
C SER A 271 -5.30 23.06 3.83
N LEU A 272 -4.70 22.08 4.48
CA LEU A 272 -3.81 22.30 5.60
C LEU A 272 -2.62 23.17 5.18
N THR A 273 -2.14 24.01 6.07
CA THR A 273 -0.84 24.66 5.90
C THR A 273 0.28 23.59 5.90
N VAL A 274 1.45 23.92 5.36
CA VAL A 274 2.61 23.00 5.40
C VAL A 274 2.95 22.60 6.83
N PHE A 275 2.79 23.52 7.78
CA PHE A 275 3.08 23.28 9.19
C PHE A 275 2.04 22.31 9.83
N GLU A 276 0.78 22.51 9.57
CA GLU A 276 -0.29 21.59 10.03
C GLU A 276 -0.11 20.21 9.41
N SER A 277 0.17 20.13 8.11
CA SER A 277 0.49 18.88 7.44
C SER A 277 1.73 18.20 8.03
N LEU A 278 2.76 18.97 8.41
CA LEU A 278 3.94 18.42 9.08
C LEU A 278 3.57 17.81 10.45
N ILE A 279 2.75 18.50 11.25
CA ILE A 279 2.27 17.98 12.54
C ILE A 279 1.49 16.68 12.33
N VAL A 280 0.58 16.65 11.37
CA VAL A 280 -0.21 15.47 11.03
C VAL A 280 0.69 14.30 10.62
N ASN A 281 1.66 14.52 9.72
CA ASN A 281 2.56 13.46 9.26
C ASN A 281 3.53 12.97 10.34
N VAL A 282 4.02 13.85 11.20
CA VAL A 282 4.81 13.45 12.39
C VAL A 282 3.96 12.61 13.32
N ARG A 283 2.73 13.03 13.60
CA ARG A 283 1.77 12.26 14.40
C ARG A 283 1.54 10.88 13.80
N GLN A 284 1.27 10.80 12.50
CA GLN A 284 1.09 9.53 11.79
C GLN A 284 2.33 8.62 11.87
N ALA A 285 3.55 9.20 11.81
CA ALA A 285 4.79 8.44 11.98
C ALA A 285 4.89 7.86 13.40
N VAL A 286 4.55 8.66 14.43
CA VAL A 286 4.50 8.20 15.83
C VAL A 286 3.48 7.09 16.00
N GLU A 287 2.29 7.27 15.48
CA GLU A 287 1.20 6.31 15.56
C GLU A 287 1.48 5.01 14.78
N SER A 288 2.19 5.09 13.64
CA SER A 288 2.53 3.92 12.82
C SER A 288 3.69 3.09 13.37
N PHE A 289 4.64 3.73 14.06
CA PHE A 289 5.87 3.09 14.54
C PHE A 289 6.18 3.36 16.02
N PRO A 290 5.20 3.26 16.94
CA PRO A 290 5.38 3.64 18.34
C PRO A 290 6.47 2.79 19.02
N LEU A 291 6.55 1.50 18.70
CA LEU A 291 7.54 0.60 19.28
C LEU A 291 8.97 0.89 18.80
N LEU A 292 9.16 1.33 17.55
CA LEU A 292 10.49 1.78 17.06
C LEU A 292 10.92 3.06 17.79
N LEU A 293 9.99 3.99 18.04
CA LEU A 293 10.29 5.21 18.77
C LEU A 293 10.58 4.93 20.24
N LEU A 294 9.83 4.04 20.90
CA LEU A 294 10.14 3.60 22.26
C LEU A 294 11.52 2.90 22.33
N ALA A 295 11.91 2.16 21.29
CA ALA A 295 13.21 1.52 21.22
C ALA A 295 14.38 2.51 21.11
N LEU A 296 14.14 3.77 20.71
CA LEU A 296 15.16 4.84 20.75
C LEU A 296 15.66 5.12 22.16
N ILE A 297 14.80 5.02 23.17
CA ILE A 297 15.17 5.33 24.56
C ILE A 297 16.36 4.47 25.01
N PRO A 298 16.29 3.13 25.04
CA PRO A 298 17.42 2.30 25.46
C PRO A 298 18.60 2.36 24.44
N ALA A 299 18.33 2.63 23.16
CA ALA A 299 19.39 2.77 22.16
C ALA A 299 20.23 4.03 22.41
N VAL A 300 19.61 5.16 22.74
CA VAL A 300 20.33 6.40 23.08
C VAL A 300 21.22 6.19 24.31
N TYR A 301 20.72 5.51 25.34
CA TYR A 301 21.53 5.16 26.52
C TYR A 301 22.73 4.26 26.17
N ALA A 302 22.59 3.36 25.19
CA ALA A 302 23.69 2.52 24.74
C ALA A 302 24.77 3.28 23.96
N GLY A 303 24.44 4.45 23.41
CA GLY A 303 25.31 5.36 22.71
C GLY A 303 25.49 5.06 21.21
N ILE A 304 25.85 6.08 20.46
CA ILE A 304 26.03 5.99 19.01
C ILE A 304 27.26 5.16 18.67
N ARG A 305 27.11 4.23 17.74
CA ARG A 305 28.18 3.40 17.17
C ARG A 305 28.66 3.96 15.83
N SER A 306 27.73 4.30 14.92
CA SER A 306 28.04 4.83 13.60
C SER A 306 27.40 6.21 13.41
N LYS A 307 28.23 7.26 13.48
CA LYS A 307 27.79 8.65 13.29
C LYS A 307 27.25 8.88 11.87
N THR A 308 27.90 8.30 10.86
CA THR A 308 27.47 8.46 9.46
C THR A 308 26.09 7.85 9.22
N LEU A 309 25.87 6.61 9.71
CA LEU A 309 24.56 5.96 9.58
C LEU A 309 23.49 6.74 10.33
N PHE A 310 23.79 7.25 11.54
CA PHE A 310 22.90 8.06 12.33
C PHE A 310 22.48 9.33 11.56
N LEU A 311 23.46 10.11 11.06
CA LEU A 311 23.19 11.35 10.36
C LEU A 311 22.41 11.13 9.06
N LEU A 312 22.77 10.12 8.27
CA LEU A 312 22.05 9.79 7.05
C LEU A 312 20.60 9.37 7.36
N ALA A 313 20.38 8.45 8.29
CA ALA A 313 19.06 7.97 8.63
C ALA A 313 18.16 9.10 9.17
N LEU A 314 18.72 9.98 10.02
CA LEU A 314 18.02 11.16 10.53
C LEU A 314 17.68 12.14 9.41
N LEU A 315 18.65 12.44 8.53
CA LEU A 315 18.46 13.32 7.38
C LEU A 315 17.34 12.81 6.48
N TYR A 316 17.36 11.51 6.11
CA TYR A 316 16.35 10.93 5.24
C TYR A 316 14.98 10.87 5.90
N SER A 317 14.89 10.57 7.20
CA SER A 317 13.62 10.64 7.94
C SER A 317 13.02 12.03 7.90
N ALA A 318 13.82 13.04 8.21
CA ALA A 318 13.38 14.44 8.26
C ALA A 318 12.96 14.95 6.86
N LEU A 319 13.83 14.76 5.86
CA LEU A 319 13.54 15.20 4.49
C LEU A 319 12.30 14.51 3.93
N TYR A 320 12.11 13.22 4.23
CA TYR A 320 10.96 12.48 3.73
C TYR A 320 9.65 12.97 4.36
N ILE A 321 9.61 13.18 5.68
CA ILE A 321 8.44 13.75 6.36
C ILE A 321 8.13 15.16 5.83
N ILE A 322 9.14 16.00 5.64
CA ILE A 322 8.97 17.34 5.07
C ILE A 322 8.39 17.26 3.65
N ALA A 323 8.96 16.41 2.78
CA ALA A 323 8.49 16.26 1.40
C ALA A 323 7.04 15.79 1.33
N VAL A 324 6.66 14.78 2.14
CA VAL A 324 5.27 14.32 2.22
C VAL A 324 4.36 15.44 2.72
N SER A 325 4.81 16.25 3.67
CA SER A 325 4.03 17.34 4.25
C SER A 325 3.83 18.53 3.30
N VAL A 326 4.79 18.77 2.41
CA VAL A 326 4.66 19.81 1.38
C VAL A 326 3.64 19.40 0.31
N VAL A 327 3.55 18.12 0.00
CA VAL A 327 2.74 17.65 -1.11
C VAL A 327 1.33 17.25 -0.70
N PHE A 328 1.17 16.53 0.40
CA PHE A 328 -0.15 16.11 0.89
C PHE A 328 -0.73 17.11 1.89
N ARG A 329 -1.31 18.17 1.37
CA ARG A 329 -1.90 19.26 2.16
C ARG A 329 -3.41 19.19 2.26
N ALA A 330 -4.05 18.30 1.51
CA ALA A 330 -5.48 18.09 1.59
C ALA A 330 -5.84 17.34 2.87
N ASP A 331 -6.85 17.82 3.57
CA ASP A 331 -7.44 17.11 4.70
C ASP A 331 -8.39 16.02 4.17
N HIS A 332 -7.80 14.97 3.64
CA HIS A 332 -8.56 13.78 3.22
C HIS A 332 -8.85 12.83 4.40
N GLY A 333 -8.78 13.36 5.63
CA GLY A 333 -8.77 12.53 6.83
C GLY A 333 -7.46 11.76 6.99
N LEU A 334 -7.20 11.28 8.20
CA LEU A 334 -5.97 10.55 8.58
C LEU A 334 -5.74 9.28 7.75
N THR A 335 -6.79 8.77 7.08
CA THR A 335 -6.81 7.46 6.43
C THR A 335 -6.00 7.34 5.15
N LEU A 336 -5.91 8.40 4.34
CA LEU A 336 -5.26 8.32 3.02
C LEU A 336 -3.75 8.51 3.07
N ASN A 337 -3.23 9.18 4.08
CA ASN A 337 -1.83 9.61 4.14
C ASN A 337 -0.90 8.62 4.85
N VAL A 338 -1.41 7.79 5.76
CA VAL A 338 -0.62 6.87 6.61
C VAL A 338 0.31 5.97 5.79
N ARG A 339 -0.14 5.46 4.65
CA ARG A 339 0.66 4.59 3.77
C ARG A 339 1.93 5.29 3.25
N HIS A 340 1.89 6.61 3.10
CA HIS A 340 3.02 7.40 2.62
C HIS A 340 4.13 7.51 3.68
N ILE A 341 3.82 7.28 4.94
CA ILE A 341 4.77 7.34 6.06
C ILE A 341 5.60 6.04 6.20
N ALA A 342 5.23 4.97 5.52
CA ALA A 342 5.89 3.67 5.66
C ALA A 342 7.43 3.69 5.47
N PRO A 343 8.03 4.45 4.53
CA PRO A 343 9.49 4.54 4.42
C PRO A 343 10.18 5.06 5.69
N VAL A 344 9.50 5.89 6.48
CA VAL A 344 10.04 6.42 7.75
C VAL A 344 10.37 5.29 8.72
N GLY A 345 9.55 4.24 8.78
CA GLY A 345 9.82 3.07 9.63
C GLY A 345 11.15 2.39 9.31
N PHE A 346 11.54 2.34 8.05
CA PHE A 346 12.84 1.78 7.64
C PHE A 346 14.00 2.72 7.96
N PHE A 347 13.81 4.03 7.88
CA PHE A 347 14.85 4.98 8.33
C PHE A 347 14.98 4.98 9.84
N LEU A 348 13.90 4.83 10.60
CA LEU A 348 13.96 4.62 12.06
C LEU A 348 14.70 3.32 12.40
N LEU A 349 14.52 2.25 11.63
CA LEU A 349 15.30 1.03 11.79
C LEU A 349 16.80 1.30 11.57
N PHE A 350 17.21 2.02 10.53
CA PHE A 350 18.61 2.37 10.27
C PHE A 350 19.16 3.33 11.33
N LEU A 351 18.33 4.26 11.81
CA LEU A 351 18.67 5.14 12.92
C LEU A 351 19.00 4.30 14.18
N LEU A 352 18.13 3.34 14.53
CA LEU A 352 18.35 2.42 15.65
C LEU A 352 19.55 1.50 15.44
N ALA A 353 19.81 1.09 14.20
CA ALA A 353 20.99 0.29 13.84
C ALA A 353 22.31 1.07 13.99
N SER A 354 22.26 2.40 14.04
CA SER A 354 23.43 3.25 14.24
C SER A 354 23.92 3.29 15.70
N PHE A 355 23.12 2.83 16.64
CA PHE A 355 23.45 2.74 18.05
C PHE A 355 24.06 1.40 18.42
N LYS A 356 24.73 1.35 19.58
CA LYS A 356 25.12 0.07 20.19
C LYS A 356 23.86 -0.70 20.59
N PRO A 357 23.89 -2.04 20.52
CA PRO A 357 22.77 -2.84 21.02
C PRO A 357 22.53 -2.57 22.53
N PRO A 358 21.28 -2.42 22.97
CA PRO A 358 20.95 -2.37 24.37
C PRO A 358 21.17 -3.77 25.03
N SER A 359 20.85 -3.92 26.32
CA SER A 359 20.97 -5.19 26.99
C SER A 359 20.17 -6.30 26.29
N ARG A 360 20.61 -7.57 26.43
CA ARG A 360 19.91 -8.71 25.82
C ARG A 360 18.47 -8.84 26.29
N LEU A 361 18.21 -8.53 27.55
CA LEU A 361 16.85 -8.56 28.11
C LEU A 361 15.95 -7.56 27.39
N VAL A 362 16.38 -6.31 27.26
CA VAL A 362 15.65 -5.26 26.56
C VAL A 362 15.40 -5.65 25.10
N SER A 363 16.41 -6.17 24.42
CA SER A 363 16.28 -6.64 23.04
C SER A 363 15.23 -7.76 22.88
N ARG A 364 15.20 -8.71 23.83
CA ARG A 364 14.19 -9.79 23.84
C ARG A 364 12.79 -9.28 24.12
N VAL A 365 12.64 -8.32 25.03
CA VAL A 365 11.33 -7.70 25.31
C VAL A 365 10.78 -7.05 24.04
N PHE A 366 11.57 -6.23 23.34
CA PHE A 366 11.14 -5.60 22.09
C PHE A 366 10.83 -6.63 21.00
N PHE A 367 11.61 -7.72 20.89
CA PHE A 367 11.31 -8.81 19.98
C PHE A 367 9.97 -9.47 20.27
N VAL A 368 9.70 -9.82 21.52
CA VAL A 368 8.45 -10.49 21.94
C VAL A 368 7.24 -9.58 21.73
N VAL A 369 7.35 -8.30 22.12
CA VAL A 369 6.27 -7.33 21.92
C VAL A 369 6.01 -7.11 20.41
N GLY A 370 7.07 -6.93 19.61
CA GLY A 370 6.92 -6.80 18.16
C GLY A 370 6.30 -8.06 17.51
N LEU A 371 6.68 -9.25 17.97
CA LEU A 371 6.09 -10.51 17.52
C LEU A 371 4.61 -10.60 17.92
N ALA A 372 4.24 -10.19 19.14
CA ALA A 372 2.86 -10.22 19.60
C ALA A 372 1.96 -9.29 18.76
N VAL A 373 2.43 -8.06 18.46
CA VAL A 373 1.72 -7.13 17.58
C VAL A 373 1.56 -7.72 16.18
N TYR A 374 2.63 -8.30 15.63
CA TYR A 374 2.59 -8.95 14.33
C TYR A 374 1.59 -10.11 14.28
N MET A 375 1.65 -11.04 15.26
CA MET A 375 0.76 -12.19 15.31
C MET A 375 -0.70 -11.76 15.46
N TYR A 376 -0.96 -10.76 16.30
CA TYR A 376 -2.29 -10.19 16.43
C TYR A 376 -2.81 -9.62 15.08
N THR A 377 -1.97 -8.87 14.37
CA THR A 377 -2.31 -8.34 13.05
C THR A 377 -2.62 -9.47 12.05
N ILE A 378 -1.82 -10.54 12.05
CA ILE A 378 -2.05 -11.70 11.18
C ILE A 378 -3.39 -12.39 11.50
N VAL A 379 -3.71 -12.56 12.77
CA VAL A 379 -5.00 -13.15 13.17
C VAL A 379 -6.15 -12.30 12.63
N LEU A 380 -6.09 -10.97 12.81
CA LEU A 380 -7.12 -10.08 12.30
C LEU A 380 -7.28 -10.13 10.78
N LEU A 381 -6.16 -10.24 10.04
CA LEU A 381 -6.20 -10.40 8.58
C LEU A 381 -6.68 -11.79 8.11
N SER A 382 -6.82 -12.74 9.01
CA SER A 382 -7.26 -14.09 8.69
C SER A 382 -8.73 -14.34 9.00
N ILE A 383 -9.38 -13.45 9.74
CA ILE A 383 -10.82 -13.52 10.04
C ILE A 383 -11.64 -12.79 8.96
N PRO A 384 -12.91 -13.17 8.77
CA PRO A 384 -13.83 -12.47 7.88
C PRO A 384 -14.01 -11.01 8.29
N THR A 385 -13.98 -10.11 7.31
CA THR A 385 -14.29 -8.70 7.51
C THR A 385 -15.79 -8.47 7.66
N THR A 386 -16.20 -7.27 8.09
CA THR A 386 -17.62 -6.87 8.07
C THR A 386 -18.20 -6.98 6.66
N TYR A 387 -17.42 -6.66 5.64
CA TYR A 387 -17.81 -6.82 4.23
C TYR A 387 -18.08 -8.29 3.86
N ASN A 388 -17.23 -9.22 4.31
CA ASN A 388 -17.48 -10.64 4.08
C ASN A 388 -18.76 -11.10 4.77
N ARG A 389 -18.95 -10.72 6.03
CA ARG A 389 -20.16 -11.08 6.80
C ARG A 389 -21.43 -10.53 6.16
N ALA A 390 -21.39 -9.27 5.69
CA ALA A 390 -22.53 -8.66 4.98
C ALA A 390 -22.80 -9.36 3.64
N TYR A 391 -21.74 -9.71 2.90
CA TYR A 391 -21.85 -10.48 1.66
C TYR A 391 -22.48 -11.85 1.89
N ASP A 392 -21.97 -12.61 2.86
CA ASP A 392 -22.47 -13.94 3.19
C ASP A 392 -23.96 -13.89 3.59
N TYR A 393 -24.34 -12.91 4.42
CA TYR A 393 -25.73 -12.69 4.80
C TYR A 393 -26.65 -12.42 3.62
N ILE A 394 -26.19 -11.58 2.66
CA ILE A 394 -26.98 -11.27 1.46
C ILE A 394 -27.11 -12.52 0.59
N VAL A 395 -26.03 -13.27 0.40
CA VAL A 395 -26.03 -14.50 -0.41
C VAL A 395 -26.89 -15.57 0.21
N GLU A 396 -26.81 -15.78 1.53
CA GLU A 396 -27.60 -16.79 2.23
C GLU A 396 -29.11 -16.47 2.20
N ARG A 397 -29.47 -15.21 2.37
CA ARG A 397 -30.87 -14.81 2.52
C ARG A 397 -31.56 -14.54 1.18
N TYR A 398 -30.83 -14.02 0.21
CA TYR A 398 -31.37 -13.52 -1.06
C TYR A 398 -30.73 -14.18 -2.28
N GLY A 399 -30.01 -15.29 -2.10
CA GLY A 399 -29.10 -15.86 -3.09
C GLY A 399 -29.64 -16.04 -4.51
N ASP A 400 -30.93 -16.35 -4.65
CA ASP A 400 -31.60 -16.58 -5.95
C ASP A 400 -32.66 -15.51 -6.26
N ALA A 401 -32.84 -14.53 -5.37
CA ALA A 401 -33.84 -13.48 -5.56
C ALA A 401 -33.28 -12.35 -6.45
N GLU A 402 -34.16 -11.78 -7.27
CA GLU A 402 -33.91 -10.49 -7.91
C GLU A 402 -34.09 -9.38 -6.88
N ILE A 403 -33.00 -8.95 -6.25
CA ILE A 403 -33.00 -7.83 -5.30
C ILE A 403 -32.25 -6.65 -5.87
N ARG A 404 -32.79 -5.47 -5.61
CA ARG A 404 -32.12 -4.20 -5.89
C ARG A 404 -31.42 -3.76 -4.63
N ILE A 405 -30.13 -3.54 -4.71
CA ILE A 405 -29.33 -3.05 -3.58
C ILE A 405 -28.87 -1.64 -3.90
N ASP A 406 -29.18 -0.72 -3.03
CA ASP A 406 -28.60 0.62 -3.02
C ASP A 406 -27.40 0.63 -2.06
N GLU A 407 -26.21 0.88 -2.61
CA GLU A 407 -24.94 0.70 -1.91
C GLU A 407 -24.25 2.05 -1.75
N HIS A 408 -24.07 2.48 -0.50
CA HIS A 408 -23.37 3.71 -0.11
C HIS A 408 -22.09 3.44 0.68
N VAL A 409 -21.50 2.27 0.48
CA VAL A 409 -20.23 1.88 1.09
C VAL A 409 -19.17 1.91 0.03
N PHE A 410 -18.30 2.91 0.04
CA PHE A 410 -17.28 3.16 -1.00
C PHE A 410 -16.40 1.96 -1.33
N GLU A 411 -16.20 1.06 -0.39
CA GLU A 411 -15.29 -0.10 -0.52
C GLU A 411 -16.03 -1.44 -0.60
N PHE A 412 -17.35 -1.42 -0.52
CA PHE A 412 -18.20 -2.59 -0.60
C PHE A 412 -18.66 -2.79 -2.04
N THR A 413 -18.04 -3.73 -2.74
CA THR A 413 -18.45 -4.08 -4.10
C THR A 413 -18.72 -5.57 -4.17
N LEU A 414 -19.96 -5.96 -4.34
CA LEU A 414 -20.38 -7.35 -4.45
C LEU A 414 -19.77 -8.01 -5.70
N PRO A 415 -19.00 -9.10 -5.56
CA PRO A 415 -18.22 -9.67 -6.66
C PRO A 415 -19.06 -10.28 -7.78
N THR A 416 -20.33 -10.62 -7.52
CA THR A 416 -21.25 -11.25 -8.48
C THR A 416 -22.16 -10.26 -9.18
N ASN A 417 -21.96 -8.96 -8.96
CA ASN A 417 -22.81 -7.91 -9.49
C ASN A 417 -22.34 -7.46 -10.89
N LYS A 418 -23.30 -7.13 -11.76
CA LYS A 418 -23.05 -6.51 -13.07
C LYS A 418 -22.26 -5.17 -12.93
N ALA A 419 -22.47 -4.45 -11.83
CA ALA A 419 -21.70 -3.25 -11.50
C ALA A 419 -20.22 -3.55 -11.16
N SER A 420 -19.93 -4.64 -10.44
CA SER A 420 -18.55 -5.08 -10.21
C SER A 420 -17.84 -5.33 -11.54
N TYR A 421 -18.54 -5.94 -12.48
CA TYR A 421 -18.05 -6.16 -13.82
C TYR A 421 -17.78 -4.84 -14.56
N ALA A 422 -18.67 -3.85 -14.45
CA ALA A 422 -18.50 -2.54 -15.08
C ALA A 422 -17.26 -1.79 -14.57
N LEU A 423 -16.85 -2.03 -13.31
CA LEU A 423 -15.59 -1.50 -12.77
C LEU A 423 -14.35 -2.09 -13.45
N TYR A 424 -14.43 -3.33 -13.93
CA TYR A 424 -13.32 -4.03 -14.60
C TYR A 424 -13.35 -3.87 -16.12
N ALA A 425 -14.48 -3.53 -16.72
CA ALA A 425 -14.65 -3.35 -18.16
C ALA A 425 -15.06 -1.90 -18.48
N PRO A 426 -14.11 -0.96 -18.58
CA PRO A 426 -14.45 0.42 -18.90
C PRO A 426 -15.07 0.53 -20.29
N ALA A 427 -16.00 1.45 -20.43
CA ALA A 427 -16.67 1.77 -21.70
C ALA A 427 -15.70 2.16 -22.84
N SER A 428 -14.44 2.49 -22.52
CA SER A 428 -13.38 2.87 -23.45
C SER A 428 -12.58 1.71 -24.03
N CYS A 429 -12.89 0.47 -23.70
CA CYS A 429 -12.06 -0.70 -24.05
C CYS A 429 -12.17 -1.15 -25.52
N GLY A 430 -13.05 -0.56 -26.33
CA GLY A 430 -13.17 -0.85 -27.77
C GLY A 430 -13.53 -2.31 -28.10
N SER A 431 -13.11 -2.77 -29.26
CA SER A 431 -13.42 -4.12 -29.76
C SER A 431 -12.77 -5.26 -28.96
N ALA A 432 -11.68 -5.01 -28.25
CA ALA A 432 -11.02 -6.00 -27.41
C ALA A 432 -11.87 -6.41 -26.20
N CYS A 433 -12.75 -5.52 -25.73
CA CYS A 433 -13.66 -5.81 -24.63
C CYS A 433 -15.03 -6.35 -25.09
N GLN A 434 -15.29 -6.44 -26.39
CA GLN A 434 -16.57 -6.95 -26.88
C GLN A 434 -16.82 -8.39 -26.44
N HIS A 435 -15.78 -9.21 -26.36
CA HIS A 435 -15.90 -10.59 -25.86
C HIS A 435 -16.32 -10.62 -24.39
N THR A 436 -15.77 -9.74 -23.59
CA THR A 436 -16.11 -9.62 -22.18
C THR A 436 -17.52 -9.05 -21.98
N GLN A 437 -17.94 -8.13 -22.86
CA GLN A 437 -19.32 -7.62 -22.91
C GLN A 437 -20.32 -8.69 -23.39
N ALA A 438 -19.96 -9.50 -24.38
CA ALA A 438 -20.77 -10.62 -24.85
C ALA A 438 -20.96 -11.69 -23.76
N LEU A 439 -19.88 -12.08 -23.05
CA LEU A 439 -19.98 -12.97 -21.90
C LEU A 439 -20.87 -12.39 -20.79
N SER A 440 -20.92 -11.07 -20.63
CA SER A 440 -21.77 -10.41 -19.62
C SER A 440 -23.26 -10.48 -19.97
N SER A 441 -23.62 -10.61 -21.26
CA SER A 441 -25.02 -10.76 -21.69
C SER A 441 -25.52 -12.21 -21.53
N ASP A 442 -24.62 -13.19 -21.60
CA ASP A 442 -24.95 -14.61 -21.56
C ASP A 442 -24.86 -15.22 -20.15
N ILE A 443 -24.17 -14.55 -19.23
CA ILE A 443 -24.12 -14.94 -17.83
C ILE A 443 -25.32 -14.34 -17.13
N SER A 444 -26.18 -15.17 -16.55
CA SER A 444 -27.23 -14.74 -15.64
C SER A 444 -26.57 -14.20 -14.36
N PHE A 445 -26.12 -12.94 -14.39
CA PHE A 445 -25.75 -12.26 -13.17
C PHE A 445 -27.00 -12.18 -12.30
N ARG A 446 -26.85 -12.46 -11.01
CA ARG A 446 -27.87 -12.10 -10.05
C ARG A 446 -28.13 -10.60 -10.23
N PRO A 447 -29.33 -10.17 -10.50
CA PRO A 447 -29.59 -8.77 -10.82
C PRO A 447 -29.54 -7.92 -9.55
N LEU A 448 -28.34 -7.52 -9.21
CA LEU A 448 -28.04 -6.52 -8.21
C LEU A 448 -27.87 -5.18 -8.94
N VAL A 449 -28.84 -4.30 -8.84
CA VAL A 449 -28.74 -2.93 -9.36
C VAL A 449 -28.12 -2.08 -8.26
N VAL A 450 -26.89 -1.62 -8.51
CA VAL A 450 -26.24 -0.64 -7.65
C VAL A 450 -26.51 0.73 -8.24
N THR A 451 -27.16 1.57 -7.48
CA THR A 451 -27.29 3.00 -7.78
C THR A 451 -26.27 3.73 -6.91
N SER A 452 -25.26 4.32 -7.54
CA SER A 452 -24.25 5.12 -6.86
C SER A 452 -24.72 6.57 -6.75
N ASP A 453 -25.62 6.88 -5.88
CA ASP A 453 -25.94 8.28 -5.59
C ASP A 453 -25.53 8.63 -4.16
N SER A 454 -24.57 9.55 -4.04
CA SER A 454 -23.98 9.98 -2.78
C SER A 454 -24.92 10.83 -1.89
N ASP A 455 -26.13 11.11 -2.34
CA ASP A 455 -27.05 12.04 -1.67
C ASP A 455 -28.36 11.38 -1.19
N LEU A 456 -28.33 10.13 -0.79
CA LEU A 456 -29.54 9.39 -0.36
C LEU A 456 -30.29 10.01 0.81
N LEU A 457 -29.65 10.86 1.60
CA LEU A 457 -30.28 11.58 2.70
C LEU A 457 -31.03 12.85 2.25
N ALA A 458 -30.93 13.22 0.95
CA ALA A 458 -31.49 14.46 0.43
C ALA A 458 -32.65 14.27 -0.56
N HIS A 459 -32.93 13.05 -1.06
CA HIS A 459 -33.95 12.83 -2.08
C HIS A 459 -35.06 11.91 -1.61
N THR A 460 -36.26 12.45 -1.57
CA THR A 460 -37.55 11.78 -1.29
C THR A 460 -37.99 10.79 -2.40
N ASP A 461 -37.28 10.72 -3.50
CA ASP A 461 -37.53 9.79 -4.62
C ASP A 461 -36.44 8.73 -4.71
N VAL A 462 -36.33 7.86 -3.69
CA VAL A 462 -35.46 6.66 -3.78
C VAL A 462 -36.07 5.73 -4.81
N PRO A 463 -35.40 5.44 -5.94
CA PRO A 463 -35.88 4.40 -6.84
C PRO A 463 -35.97 3.10 -6.04
N ALA A 464 -37.04 2.37 -6.20
CA ALA A 464 -37.41 1.20 -5.41
C ALA A 464 -36.26 0.21 -5.26
N ALA A 465 -35.37 0.43 -4.30
CA ALA A 465 -34.40 -0.53 -3.82
C ALA A 465 -35.09 -1.47 -2.84
N ASP A 466 -34.67 -2.73 -2.80
CA ASP A 466 -35.18 -3.70 -1.83
C ASP A 466 -34.35 -3.62 -0.55
N LEU A 467 -33.03 -3.37 -0.70
CA LEU A 467 -32.08 -3.21 0.40
C LEU A 467 -31.22 -1.95 0.23
N ILE A 468 -30.91 -1.33 1.35
CA ILE A 468 -29.99 -0.19 1.44
C ILE A 468 -28.81 -0.58 2.34
N ILE A 469 -27.58 -0.41 1.86
CA ILE A 469 -26.35 -0.71 2.59
C ILE A 469 -25.58 0.57 2.82
N VAL A 470 -25.33 0.90 4.08
CA VAL A 470 -24.65 2.14 4.49
C VAL A 470 -23.58 1.87 5.56
N GLU A 471 -22.62 2.79 5.69
CA GLU A 471 -21.55 2.75 6.70
C GLU A 471 -21.92 3.42 8.03
N ARG A 472 -23.06 4.08 8.09
CA ARG A 472 -23.51 4.83 9.28
C ARG A 472 -24.93 4.49 9.59
N GLU A 473 -25.25 4.48 10.88
CA GLU A 473 -26.62 4.35 11.34
C GLU A 473 -27.47 5.48 10.79
N VAL A 474 -28.60 5.12 10.17
CA VAL A 474 -29.58 6.08 9.69
C VAL A 474 -30.55 6.37 10.84
N ILE A 475 -30.60 7.63 11.25
CA ILE A 475 -31.48 8.08 12.34
C ILE A 475 -32.94 7.81 11.92
N ASN A 476 -33.72 7.24 12.85
CA ASN A 476 -35.15 6.85 12.66
C ASN A 476 -35.39 5.62 11.76
N CYS A 477 -34.35 4.86 11.40
CA CYS A 477 -34.50 3.59 10.72
C CYS A 477 -34.05 2.45 11.63
N THR A 478 -34.77 1.33 11.64
CA THR A 478 -34.29 0.12 12.31
C THR A 478 -33.54 -0.73 11.30
N PRO A 479 -32.24 -1.00 11.49
CA PRO A 479 -31.51 -1.85 10.58
C PRO A 479 -32.04 -3.28 10.63
N LEU A 480 -32.11 -3.91 9.45
CA LEU A 480 -32.41 -5.33 9.34
C LEU A 480 -31.29 -6.16 10.01
N ILE A 481 -30.06 -5.70 9.83
CA ILE A 481 -28.89 -6.25 10.50
C ILE A 481 -27.77 -5.19 10.54
N HIS A 482 -26.96 -5.25 11.59
CA HIS A 482 -25.73 -4.47 11.77
C HIS A 482 -24.54 -5.40 11.89
N PHE A 483 -23.50 -5.16 11.10
CA PHE A 483 -22.21 -5.81 11.18
C PHE A 483 -21.21 -4.85 11.77
N ASP A 484 -20.97 -5.02 13.04
CA ASP A 484 -20.02 -4.24 13.82
C ASP A 484 -18.59 -4.69 13.53
N ASN A 485 -17.68 -3.74 13.41
CA ASN A 485 -16.25 -3.98 13.41
C ASN A 485 -15.77 -4.11 14.87
N GLY A 486 -15.99 -5.27 15.48
CA GLY A 486 -15.68 -5.55 16.89
C GLY A 486 -14.23 -5.30 17.33
N VAL A 487 -13.35 -4.88 16.43
CA VAL A 487 -12.00 -4.40 16.76
C VAL A 487 -12.05 -3.00 17.37
N ALA A 488 -13.01 -2.17 16.99
CA ALA A 488 -13.22 -0.87 17.59
C ALA A 488 -13.56 -1.00 19.09
N ASP A 489 -14.42 -1.94 19.43
CA ASP A 489 -14.89 -2.16 20.80
C ASP A 489 -13.83 -2.77 21.72
N VAL A 490 -12.97 -3.64 21.21
CA VAL A 490 -11.86 -4.23 22.00
C VAL A 490 -10.84 -3.17 22.41
N PHE A 491 -10.75 -2.06 21.66
CA PHE A 491 -9.80 -0.96 21.90
C PHE A 491 -10.46 0.34 22.34
N ASP A 492 -11.76 0.35 22.54
CA ASP A 492 -12.48 1.48 23.15
C ASP A 492 -12.22 1.56 24.66
N ILE A 493 -10.97 1.33 25.01
CA ILE A 493 -10.42 1.87 26.22
C ILE A 493 -10.36 3.37 25.98
N ASP A 494 -11.33 4.05 26.52
CA ASP A 494 -11.46 5.48 26.63
C ASP A 494 -10.08 6.13 26.54
N ILE A 495 -9.84 6.97 25.55
CA ILE A 495 -8.58 7.63 25.24
C ILE A 495 -7.69 6.84 24.26
N ASN A 496 -7.68 7.26 23.02
CA ASN A 496 -6.51 7.39 22.11
C ASN A 496 -5.33 6.37 22.21
N LEU A 497 -5.26 5.50 23.24
CA LEU A 497 -4.18 4.53 23.41
C LEU A 497 -4.30 3.41 22.38
N GLY A 498 -5.51 2.94 22.10
CA GLY A 498 -5.78 1.99 21.01
C GLY A 498 -5.42 2.57 19.66
N ARG A 499 -5.76 3.84 19.40
CA ARG A 499 -5.33 4.59 18.20
C ARG A 499 -3.83 4.80 18.15
N MET A 500 -3.17 5.06 19.28
CA MET A 500 -1.70 5.17 19.35
C MET A 500 -1.00 3.84 19.13
N LEU A 501 -1.55 2.72 19.61
CA LEU A 501 -0.94 1.40 19.44
C LEU A 501 -1.27 0.76 18.09
N MET A 502 -2.45 1.04 17.53
CA MET A 502 -2.94 0.44 16.29
C MET A 502 -3.71 1.40 15.37
N PRO A 503 -3.20 2.60 15.13
CA PRO A 503 -3.91 3.62 14.34
C PRO A 503 -4.19 3.16 12.93
N SER A 504 -3.30 2.33 12.35
CA SER A 504 -3.42 1.80 11.01
C SER A 504 -4.63 0.88 10.82
N PHE A 505 -5.14 0.24 11.87
CA PHE A 505 -6.36 -0.58 11.79
C PHE A 505 -7.60 0.27 11.60
N TYR A 506 -7.66 1.41 12.28
CA TYR A 506 -8.77 2.34 12.14
C TYR A 506 -8.72 3.14 10.85
N GLN A 507 -7.54 3.32 10.31
CA GLN A 507 -7.29 4.19 9.16
C GLN A 507 -7.22 3.45 7.83
N ILE A 508 -6.82 2.19 7.84
CA ILE A 508 -6.84 1.34 6.66
C ILE A 508 -8.04 0.42 6.84
N GLN A 509 -9.13 0.76 6.26
CA GLN A 509 -10.45 0.12 6.35
C GLN A 509 -10.47 -1.39 5.99
N GLN A 510 -9.40 -2.09 6.28
CA GLN A 510 -9.12 -3.45 5.82
C GLN A 510 -9.88 -4.51 6.61
N LEU A 511 -10.32 -4.17 7.81
CA LEU A 511 -11.19 -5.05 8.60
C LEU A 511 -12.68 -4.79 8.32
N GLY A 512 -12.95 -3.86 7.41
CA GLY A 512 -14.27 -3.37 7.12
C GLY A 512 -14.68 -2.23 8.06
N LYS A 513 -15.63 -1.43 7.62
CA LYS A 513 -16.34 -0.46 8.44
C LYS A 513 -17.57 -1.13 9.05
N ASP A 514 -18.24 -0.46 9.98
CA ASP A 514 -19.58 -0.85 10.38
C ASP A 514 -20.49 -0.83 9.16
N ILE A 515 -21.29 -1.87 9.00
CA ILE A 515 -22.22 -2.00 7.89
C ILE A 515 -23.61 -2.22 8.44
N TYR A 516 -24.51 -1.31 8.04
CA TYR A 516 -25.93 -1.38 8.34
C TYR A 516 -26.67 -1.76 7.06
N ILE A 517 -27.52 -2.76 7.12
CA ILE A 517 -28.42 -3.17 6.04
C ILE A 517 -29.84 -2.86 6.47
N TYR A 518 -30.53 -2.05 5.67
CA TYR A 518 -31.91 -1.67 5.87
C TYR A 518 -32.80 -2.26 4.77
N GLU A 519 -34.03 -2.59 5.10
CA GLU A 519 -35.09 -2.84 4.13
C GLU A 519 -35.68 -1.50 3.66
N ALA A 520 -35.80 -1.28 2.36
CA ALA A 520 -36.17 0.03 1.84
C ALA A 520 -37.57 0.51 2.27
N GLY A 521 -38.47 -0.41 2.62
CA GLY A 521 -39.78 -0.10 3.19
C GLY A 521 -39.80 0.12 4.71
N GLY A 522 -38.65 -0.15 5.40
CA GLY A 522 -38.58 -0.10 6.87
C GLY A 522 -38.16 1.25 7.45
N CYS A 523 -37.79 2.20 6.59
CA CYS A 523 -37.47 3.56 6.99
C CYS A 523 -38.70 4.45 6.83
N SER A 524 -39.38 4.80 7.92
CA SER A 524 -40.36 5.86 7.89
C SER A 524 -39.61 7.19 7.79
N VAL A 525 -39.56 7.75 6.60
CA VAL A 525 -39.19 9.16 6.43
C VAL A 525 -40.38 9.94 6.94
N ASP A 526 -40.42 10.29 8.22
CA ASP A 526 -41.32 11.33 8.70
C ASP A 526 -40.82 12.66 8.08
N PRO A 527 -41.71 13.39 7.41
CA PRO A 527 -41.39 14.58 6.64
C PRO A 527 -40.87 15.75 7.50
#